data_9cfd87c2be5f0cd3e679c2c6f8ba3a44
#
_entry.id   9cfd87c2be5f0cd3e679c2c6f8ba3a44
#
_cell.length_a   1.000
_cell.length_b   1.000
_cell.length_c   1.000
_cell.angle_alpha   90.00
_cell.angle_beta   90.00
_cell.angle_gamma   90.00
#
_symmetry.space_group_name_H-M   'P 1'
#
loop_
_entity.id
_entity.type
_entity.pdbx_description
1 polymer ?
#
loop_
_entity_poly.entity_id
_entity_poly.type
_entity_poly.pdbx_seq_one_letter_code
_entity_poly.pdbx_strand_id
1 'polypeptide(L)'
;MIACRIACFCTCLLLCSCANLLPRGDSEQPSGFASFEAAAQAFDKIVAYRTTVEQLRALGFDLQSSPNVTLISYPQLTGRLAPDRGVPFEAIDPGIRDCIVARLACQAYEFKLGRETTHREGGFLSDFLNFRRTTRVTGWRFEGLLAVRDGVVLFRSHGGVPRTDRTERQVNPLGPLQRAGEGAGGLLVR
;
A
#
# COMPACT_ATOMS: atom_id res chain seq x y z
N MET A 1 -54.33 -7.75 -21.90
CA MET A 1 -53.05 -7.51 -22.63
C MET A 1 -52.25 -6.32 -22.09
N ILE A 2 -52.88 -5.23 -21.60
CA ILE A 2 -52.18 -4.04 -21.08
C ILE A 2 -51.51 -4.32 -19.75
N ALA A 3 -52.15 -5.08 -18.81
CA ALA A 3 -51.58 -5.43 -17.50
C ALA A 3 -50.28 -6.26 -17.59
N CYS A 4 -50.17 -7.15 -18.57
CA CYS A 4 -48.98 -7.96 -18.80
C CYS A 4 -47.79 -7.12 -19.34
N ARG A 5 -48.06 -6.09 -20.13
CA ARG A 5 -47.04 -5.15 -20.63
C ARG A 5 -46.50 -4.25 -19.51
N ILE A 6 -47.35 -3.80 -18.63
CA ILE A 6 -46.97 -2.96 -17.46
C ILE A 6 -46.12 -3.79 -16.49
N ALA A 7 -46.52 -5.06 -16.19
CA ALA A 7 -45.73 -5.93 -15.34
C ALA A 7 -44.34 -6.23 -15.91
N CYS A 8 -44.23 -6.48 -17.22
CA CYS A 8 -42.96 -6.72 -17.89
C CYS A 8 -42.05 -5.47 -17.87
N PHE A 9 -42.63 -4.28 -18.02
CA PHE A 9 -41.89 -3.01 -17.98
C PHE A 9 -41.39 -2.68 -16.56
N CYS A 10 -42.18 -2.93 -15.52
CA CYS A 10 -41.76 -2.80 -14.12
C CYS A 10 -40.64 -3.79 -13.75
N THR A 11 -40.70 -5.03 -14.24
CA THR A 11 -39.67 -6.03 -13.99
C THR A 11 -38.33 -5.65 -14.64
N CYS A 12 -38.34 -5.08 -15.85
CA CYS A 12 -37.14 -4.55 -16.51
C CYS A 12 -36.50 -3.36 -15.78
N LEU A 13 -37.33 -2.47 -15.21
CA LEU A 13 -36.82 -1.30 -14.45
C LEU A 13 -36.13 -1.70 -13.12
N LEU A 14 -36.59 -2.78 -12.49
CA LEU A 14 -35.97 -3.31 -11.25
C LEU A 14 -34.62 -3.97 -11.50
N LEU A 15 -34.35 -4.46 -12.71
CA LEU A 15 -33.09 -5.12 -13.07
C LEU A 15 -31.96 -4.14 -13.41
N CYS A 16 -32.26 -2.88 -13.71
CA CYS A 16 -31.25 -1.86 -14.02
C CYS A 16 -30.55 -1.24 -12.79
N SER A 17 -31.07 -1.49 -11.57
CA SER A 17 -30.55 -0.87 -10.33
C SER A 17 -29.36 -1.59 -9.70
N CYS A 18 -28.92 -2.74 -10.23
CA CYS A 18 -27.95 -3.61 -9.56
C CYS A 18 -26.47 -3.25 -9.78
N ALA A 19 -26.14 -2.22 -10.55
CA ALA A 19 -24.74 -1.85 -10.82
C ALA A 19 -23.99 -1.33 -9.57
N ASN A 20 -24.72 -0.82 -8.57
CA ASN A 20 -24.15 -0.33 -7.31
C ASN A 20 -23.97 -1.39 -6.23
N LEU A 21 -24.37 -2.63 -6.47
CA LEU A 21 -24.25 -3.76 -5.52
C LEU A 21 -22.91 -4.50 -5.60
N LEU A 22 -22.03 -4.10 -6.52
CA LEU A 22 -20.70 -4.70 -6.60
C LEU A 22 -19.87 -4.33 -5.36
N PRO A 23 -19.18 -5.30 -4.73
CA PRO A 23 -18.32 -5.03 -3.59
C PRO A 23 -17.25 -3.98 -3.91
N ARG A 24 -17.11 -3.01 -3.02
CA ARG A 24 -16.02 -2.04 -3.02
C ARG A 24 -15.10 -2.39 -1.88
N GLY A 25 -13.80 -2.28 -2.08
CA GLY A 25 -12.80 -2.47 -1.05
C GLY A 25 -11.90 -1.26 -1.00
N ASP A 26 -11.75 -0.67 0.18
CA ASP A 26 -10.76 0.34 0.43
C ASP A 26 -9.68 -0.26 1.32
N SER A 27 -8.42 -0.10 0.94
CA SER A 27 -7.27 -0.38 1.78
C SER A 27 -6.61 0.95 2.09
N GLU A 28 -6.81 1.42 3.29
CA GLU A 28 -6.22 2.66 3.78
C GLU A 28 -5.19 2.32 4.85
N GLN A 29 -3.97 2.81 4.65
CA GLN A 29 -2.99 2.89 5.72
C GLN A 29 -3.18 4.26 6.38
N PRO A 30 -3.73 4.32 7.61
CA PRO A 30 -4.04 5.58 8.26
C PRO A 30 -2.83 6.52 8.25
N SER A 31 -2.98 7.65 7.60
CA SER A 31 -1.95 8.69 7.57
C SER A 31 -2.63 10.05 7.58
N GLY A 32 -1.98 11.04 8.19
CA GLY A 32 -2.45 12.43 8.15
C GLY A 32 -2.31 13.11 6.78
N PHE A 33 -1.84 12.38 5.75
CA PHE A 33 -1.56 12.95 4.42
C PHE A 33 -2.64 12.53 3.42
N ALA A 34 -3.11 13.52 2.64
CA ALA A 34 -4.15 13.31 1.65
C ALA A 34 -3.61 12.75 0.31
N SER A 35 -2.33 12.92 0.03
CA SER A 35 -1.69 12.47 -1.21
C SER A 35 -0.21 12.15 -1.02
N PHE A 36 0.40 11.50 -2.02
CA PHE A 36 1.83 11.27 -2.09
C PHE A 36 2.63 12.57 -2.00
N GLU A 37 2.21 13.58 -2.75
CA GLU A 37 2.88 14.89 -2.82
C GLU A 37 2.85 15.60 -1.46
N ALA A 38 1.74 15.50 -0.74
CA ALA A 38 1.63 16.08 0.60
C ALA A 38 2.60 15.40 1.59
N ALA A 39 2.70 14.07 1.54
CA ALA A 39 3.65 13.32 2.35
C ALA A 39 5.10 13.64 1.97
N ALA A 40 5.41 13.68 0.67
CA ALA A 40 6.75 13.99 0.15
C ALA A 40 7.19 15.41 0.56
N GLN A 41 6.32 16.42 0.38
CA GLN A 41 6.62 17.81 0.78
C GLN A 41 6.85 17.95 2.29
N ALA A 42 6.09 17.23 3.11
CA ALA A 42 6.32 17.21 4.55
C ALA A 42 7.65 16.52 4.90
N PHE A 43 7.96 15.41 4.23
CA PHE A 43 9.20 14.66 4.42
C PHE A 43 10.43 15.45 3.97
N ASP A 44 10.30 16.26 2.91
CA ASP A 44 11.40 17.09 2.40
C ASP A 44 11.79 18.23 3.34
N LYS A 45 10.94 18.60 4.29
CA LYS A 45 11.28 19.55 5.37
C LYS A 45 12.22 18.97 6.42
N ILE A 46 12.41 17.64 6.45
CA ILE A 46 13.34 16.98 7.35
C ILE A 46 14.77 17.29 6.89
N VAL A 47 15.58 17.84 7.78
CA VAL A 47 16.98 18.17 7.52
C VAL A 47 17.86 17.25 8.33
N ALA A 48 18.72 16.46 7.66
CA ALA A 48 19.69 15.61 8.33
C ALA A 48 20.60 16.41 9.28
N TYR A 49 20.93 15.83 10.42
CA TYR A 49 21.70 16.40 11.53
C TYR A 49 21.07 17.62 12.22
N ARG A 50 19.80 17.95 11.92
CA ARG A 50 19.10 19.10 12.53
C ARG A 50 17.72 18.73 13.04
N THR A 51 16.96 17.98 12.30
CA THR A 51 15.58 17.65 12.66
C THR A 51 15.56 16.66 13.82
N THR A 52 14.86 17.00 14.89
CA THR A 52 14.67 16.13 16.06
C THR A 52 13.42 15.25 15.91
N VAL A 53 13.29 14.22 16.75
CA VAL A 53 12.11 13.34 16.79
C VAL A 53 10.83 14.11 17.10
N GLU A 54 10.89 15.15 17.95
CA GLU A 54 9.73 16.00 18.26
C GLU A 54 9.29 16.80 17.04
N GLN A 55 10.25 17.30 16.25
CA GLN A 55 9.98 18.02 15.01
C GLN A 55 9.42 17.07 13.94
N LEU A 56 9.88 15.80 13.89
CA LEU A 56 9.29 14.78 13.02
C LEU A 56 7.80 14.56 13.31
N ARG A 57 7.45 14.47 14.59
CA ARG A 57 6.04 14.34 15.01
C ARG A 57 5.21 15.55 14.56
N ALA A 58 5.73 16.76 14.67
CA ALA A 58 5.06 17.97 14.20
C ALA A 58 4.88 18.00 12.67
N LEU A 59 5.77 17.33 11.92
CA LEU A 59 5.66 17.16 10.47
C LEU A 59 4.70 16.01 10.05
N GLY A 60 4.16 15.25 11.02
CA GLY A 60 3.24 14.14 10.76
C GLY A 60 3.91 12.75 10.73
N PHE A 61 5.19 12.65 11.08
CA PHE A 61 5.96 11.40 11.14
C PHE A 61 6.25 11.00 12.58
N ASP A 62 5.25 10.43 13.26
CA ASP A 62 5.42 9.95 14.64
C ASP A 62 6.03 8.55 14.65
N LEU A 63 7.23 8.44 15.24
CA LEU A 63 7.97 7.17 15.31
C LEU A 63 7.38 6.18 16.33
N GLN A 64 6.57 6.65 17.28
CA GLN A 64 6.07 5.82 18.39
C GLN A 64 4.62 5.43 18.27
N SER A 65 3.78 6.33 17.76
CA SER A 65 2.32 6.16 17.78
C SER A 65 1.74 5.83 16.41
N SER A 66 2.50 6.00 15.32
CA SER A 66 2.00 5.74 13.99
C SER A 66 1.92 4.23 13.69
N PRO A 67 0.75 3.70 13.29
CA PRO A 67 0.59 2.26 13.02
C PRO A 67 1.38 1.78 11.81
N ASN A 68 1.85 2.68 10.96
CA ASN A 68 2.50 2.39 9.68
C ASN A 68 4.02 2.62 9.73
N VAL A 69 4.60 2.58 10.93
CA VAL A 69 6.03 2.70 11.16
C VAL A 69 6.61 1.35 11.56
N THR A 70 7.63 0.94 10.87
CA THR A 70 8.38 -0.28 11.16
C THR A 70 9.78 0.08 11.62
N LEU A 71 10.16 -0.36 12.82
CA LEU A 71 11.55 -0.30 13.28
C LEU A 71 12.35 -1.35 12.54
N ILE A 72 13.39 -0.92 11.81
CA ILE A 72 14.30 -1.80 11.08
C ILE A 72 15.43 -2.22 12.00
N SER A 73 15.65 -3.52 12.12
CA SER A 73 16.77 -4.05 12.92
C SER A 73 18.12 -3.70 12.29
N TYR A 74 19.17 -3.59 13.11
CA TYR A 74 20.51 -3.26 12.62
C TYR A 74 21.03 -4.20 11.51
N PRO A 75 20.84 -5.54 11.57
CA PRO A 75 21.21 -6.40 10.45
C PRO A 75 20.45 -6.11 9.15
N GLN A 76 19.16 -5.78 9.23
CA GLN A 76 18.37 -5.38 8.05
C GLN A 76 18.83 -4.03 7.51
N LEU A 77 19.15 -3.08 8.39
CA LEU A 77 19.67 -1.77 7.99
C LEU A 77 21.01 -1.91 7.23
N THR A 78 21.95 -2.65 7.79
CA THR A 78 23.24 -2.88 7.15
C THR A 78 23.11 -3.64 5.84
N GLY A 79 22.20 -4.62 5.76
CA GLY A 79 21.93 -5.35 4.52
C GLY A 79 21.30 -4.50 3.41
N ARG A 80 20.54 -3.45 3.78
CA ARG A 80 19.91 -2.54 2.81
C ARG A 80 20.79 -1.36 2.39
N LEU A 81 21.59 -0.83 3.32
CA LEU A 81 22.34 0.42 3.16
C LEU A 81 23.85 0.21 3.07
N ALA A 82 24.37 -0.97 3.44
CA ALA A 82 25.78 -1.27 3.20
C ALA A 82 26.03 -1.37 1.69
N PRO A 83 27.13 -0.79 1.22
CA PRO A 83 27.42 -0.80 -0.20
C PRO A 83 27.73 -2.22 -0.68
N ASP A 84 27.40 -2.49 -1.95
CA ASP A 84 27.97 -3.59 -2.66
C ASP A 84 29.51 -3.52 -2.65
N ARG A 85 30.18 -4.65 -2.76
CA ARG A 85 31.65 -4.79 -2.62
C ARG A 85 32.48 -3.82 -3.48
N GLY A 86 31.88 -3.14 -4.45
CA GLY A 86 32.54 -2.19 -5.32
C GLY A 86 32.43 -0.72 -4.91
N VAL A 87 31.61 -0.40 -3.88
CA VAL A 87 31.42 0.99 -3.44
C VAL A 87 32.26 1.26 -2.20
N PRO A 88 33.21 2.20 -2.23
CA PRO A 88 33.99 2.55 -1.05
C PRO A 88 33.09 3.13 0.05
N PHE A 89 33.41 2.82 1.32
CA PHE A 89 32.62 3.29 2.47
C PHE A 89 32.52 4.82 2.52
N GLU A 90 33.54 5.51 2.06
CA GLU A 90 33.61 6.97 1.99
C GLU A 90 32.64 7.59 0.97
N ALA A 91 32.23 6.81 -0.03
CA ALA A 91 31.28 7.24 -1.06
C ALA A 91 29.81 7.14 -0.63
N ILE A 92 29.53 6.51 0.54
CA ILE A 92 28.20 6.42 1.09
C ILE A 92 27.79 7.75 1.72
N ASP A 93 26.48 8.03 1.74
CA ASP A 93 25.93 9.19 2.46
C ASP A 93 26.45 9.26 3.90
N PRO A 94 26.89 10.43 4.36
CA PRO A 94 27.44 10.60 5.72
C PRO A 94 26.52 10.09 6.81
N GLY A 95 25.21 10.36 6.72
CA GLY A 95 24.24 9.94 7.73
C GLY A 95 24.08 8.41 7.81
N ILE A 96 24.23 7.72 6.67
CA ILE A 96 24.24 6.25 6.65
C ILE A 96 25.52 5.73 7.29
N ARG A 97 26.67 6.28 6.96
CA ARG A 97 27.97 5.91 7.56
C ARG A 97 27.95 6.06 9.08
N ASP A 98 27.50 7.23 9.55
CA ASP A 98 27.41 7.52 10.97
C ASP A 98 26.48 6.56 11.70
N CYS A 99 25.37 6.18 11.05
CA CYS A 99 24.44 5.20 11.58
C CYS A 99 25.08 3.80 11.65
N ILE A 100 25.78 3.36 10.59
CA ILE A 100 26.46 2.06 10.58
C ILE A 100 27.54 2.00 11.66
N VAL A 101 28.35 3.05 11.83
CA VAL A 101 29.40 3.15 12.85
C VAL A 101 28.82 3.16 14.24
N ALA A 102 27.68 3.84 14.45
CA ALA A 102 27.00 3.91 15.74
C ALA A 102 26.34 2.57 16.15
N ARG A 103 26.19 1.63 15.24
CA ARG A 103 25.61 0.30 15.48
C ARG A 103 24.22 0.37 16.14
N LEU A 104 24.08 -0.24 17.32
CA LEU A 104 22.82 -0.30 18.07
C LEU A 104 22.33 1.06 18.61
N ALA A 105 23.21 2.07 18.67
CA ALA A 105 22.81 3.43 19.04
C ALA A 105 22.05 4.16 17.92
N CYS A 106 22.14 3.66 16.68
CA CYS A 106 21.32 4.15 15.58
C CYS A 106 20.11 3.25 15.36
N GLN A 107 18.95 3.85 15.20
CA GLN A 107 17.70 3.18 14.87
C GLN A 107 17.19 3.65 13.52
N ALA A 108 16.72 2.71 12.70
CA ALA A 108 16.12 3.04 11.43
C ALA A 108 14.62 2.75 11.44
N TYR A 109 13.86 3.64 10.80
CA TYR A 109 12.41 3.58 10.74
C TYR A 109 11.93 3.65 9.29
N GLU A 110 11.06 2.73 8.93
CA GLU A 110 10.39 2.70 7.63
C GLU A 110 8.93 3.10 7.81
N PHE A 111 8.52 4.11 7.05
CA PHE A 111 7.13 4.56 6.97
C PHE A 111 6.50 4.01 5.68
N LYS A 112 5.33 3.43 5.79
CA LYS A 112 4.51 2.99 4.66
C LYS A 112 3.15 3.65 4.74
N LEU A 113 2.97 4.71 3.97
CA LEU A 113 1.74 5.50 3.94
C LEU A 113 1.08 5.34 2.58
N GLY A 114 -0.25 5.34 2.55
CA GLY A 114 -0.93 5.23 1.26
C GLY A 114 -2.43 5.05 1.41
N ARG A 115 -3.09 5.18 0.26
CA ARG A 115 -4.50 4.85 0.10
C ARG A 115 -4.66 4.16 -1.24
N GLU A 116 -5.24 2.96 -1.22
CA GLU A 116 -5.64 2.26 -2.43
C GLU A 116 -7.14 1.95 -2.35
N THR A 117 -7.86 2.38 -3.38
CA THR A 117 -9.29 2.10 -3.53
C THR A 117 -9.48 1.10 -4.66
N THR A 118 -10.25 0.08 -4.37
CA THR A 118 -10.51 -1.02 -5.29
C THR A 118 -11.98 -0.96 -5.72
N HIS A 119 -12.21 -0.73 -7.02
CA HIS A 119 -13.52 -0.78 -7.62
C HIS A 119 -13.66 -2.00 -8.52
N ARG A 120 -14.76 -2.75 -8.36
CA ARG A 120 -15.12 -3.80 -9.31
C ARG A 120 -15.90 -3.17 -10.44
N GLU A 121 -15.42 -3.44 -11.66
CA GLU A 121 -16.04 -3.01 -12.92
C GLU A 121 -16.51 -4.25 -13.68
N GLY A 122 -17.75 -4.25 -14.19
CA GLY A 122 -18.26 -5.35 -14.98
C GLY A 122 -19.75 -5.60 -14.82
N GLY A 123 -20.26 -6.60 -15.53
CA GLY A 123 -21.64 -7.04 -15.42
C GLY A 123 -21.87 -7.81 -14.13
N PHE A 124 -22.90 -7.43 -13.37
CA PHE A 124 -23.25 -8.04 -12.07
C PHE A 124 -23.27 -9.57 -12.12
N LEU A 125 -23.93 -10.17 -13.11
CA LEU A 125 -24.07 -11.64 -13.22
C LEU A 125 -22.72 -12.34 -13.46
N SER A 126 -21.86 -11.78 -14.31
CA SER A 126 -20.56 -12.37 -14.61
C SER A 126 -19.58 -12.28 -13.44
N ASP A 127 -19.67 -11.20 -12.63
CA ASP A 127 -18.89 -11.01 -11.43
C ASP A 127 -19.45 -11.83 -10.25
N PHE A 128 -20.78 -11.84 -10.06
CA PHE A 128 -21.47 -12.62 -9.02
C PHE A 128 -21.24 -14.12 -9.18
N LEU A 129 -21.33 -14.64 -10.41
CA LEU A 129 -21.04 -16.05 -10.74
C LEU A 129 -19.54 -16.33 -10.89
N ASN A 130 -18.68 -15.32 -10.64
CA ASN A 130 -17.21 -15.45 -10.67
C ASN A 130 -16.62 -15.96 -12.01
N PHE A 131 -17.31 -15.77 -13.12
CA PHE A 131 -16.79 -16.15 -14.46
C PHE A 131 -15.77 -15.11 -14.96
N ARG A 132 -16.04 -13.82 -14.76
CA ARG A 132 -15.18 -12.72 -15.17
C ARG A 132 -15.23 -11.62 -14.16
N ARG A 133 -14.07 -11.30 -13.62
CA ARG A 133 -13.89 -10.24 -12.63
C ARG A 133 -12.93 -9.21 -13.18
N THR A 134 -13.39 -7.97 -13.26
CA THR A 134 -12.55 -6.83 -13.58
C THR A 134 -12.49 -5.91 -12.36
N THR A 135 -11.29 -5.59 -11.94
CA THR A 135 -11.05 -4.78 -10.75
C THR A 135 -10.13 -3.63 -11.14
N ARG A 136 -10.56 -2.40 -10.87
CA ARG A 136 -9.71 -1.21 -11.01
C ARG A 136 -9.19 -0.81 -9.66
N VAL A 137 -7.88 -0.66 -9.55
CA VAL A 137 -7.17 -0.21 -8.33
C VAL A 137 -6.60 1.16 -8.61
N THR A 138 -7.02 2.14 -7.81
CA THR A 138 -6.53 3.52 -7.87
C THR A 138 -5.99 3.94 -6.53
N GLY A 139 -4.99 4.82 -6.50
CA GLY A 139 -4.43 5.29 -5.24
C GLY A 139 -3.02 5.82 -5.35
N TRP A 140 -2.34 5.83 -4.20
CA TRP A 140 -0.94 6.23 -4.07
C TRP A 140 -0.27 5.48 -2.92
N ARG A 141 1.06 5.39 -2.93
CA ARG A 141 1.87 4.79 -1.87
C ARG A 141 3.16 5.58 -1.70
N PHE A 142 3.42 6.00 -0.48
CA PHE A 142 4.65 6.66 -0.05
C PHE A 142 5.43 5.74 0.88
N GLU A 143 6.73 5.64 0.66
CA GLU A 143 7.65 4.88 1.49
C GLU A 143 8.79 5.82 1.92
N GLY A 144 8.95 6.02 3.22
CA GLY A 144 9.99 6.85 3.79
C GLY A 144 10.92 6.02 4.67
N LEU A 145 12.22 6.28 4.60
CA LEU A 145 13.25 5.70 5.45
C LEU A 145 13.97 6.81 6.21
N LEU A 146 14.04 6.66 7.53
CA LEU A 146 14.78 7.55 8.42
C LEU A 146 15.80 6.76 9.24
N ALA A 147 17.00 7.30 9.42
CA ALA A 147 17.94 6.84 10.42
C ALA A 147 18.07 7.91 11.51
N VAL A 148 17.94 7.50 12.78
CA VAL A 148 17.89 8.37 13.94
C VAL A 148 18.91 7.90 14.97
N ARG A 149 19.68 8.83 15.55
CA ARG A 149 20.57 8.60 16.67
C ARG A 149 20.44 9.76 17.68
N ASP A 150 20.37 9.43 18.95
CA ASP A 150 20.29 10.41 20.04
C ASP A 150 19.15 11.45 19.84
N GLY A 151 18.00 10.98 19.28
CA GLY A 151 16.85 11.82 19.01
C GLY A 151 16.97 12.74 17.79
N VAL A 152 18.03 12.63 16.99
CA VAL A 152 18.27 13.45 15.79
C VAL A 152 18.30 12.58 14.53
N VAL A 153 17.68 13.05 13.45
CA VAL A 153 17.71 12.40 12.13
C VAL A 153 19.11 12.55 11.53
N LEU A 154 19.75 11.41 11.21
CA LEU A 154 21.03 11.38 10.50
C LEU A 154 20.85 11.26 8.99
N PHE A 155 19.85 10.50 8.56
CA PHE A 155 19.61 10.20 7.15
C PHE A 155 18.11 10.16 6.87
N ARG A 156 17.72 10.59 5.68
CA ARG A 156 16.38 10.44 5.15
C ARG A 156 16.39 10.07 3.68
N SER A 157 15.47 9.22 3.28
CA SER A 157 15.20 8.91 1.88
C SER A 157 13.74 8.55 1.73
N HIS A 158 13.13 8.88 0.61
CA HIS A 158 11.78 8.46 0.32
C HIS A 158 11.62 8.02 -1.13
N GLY A 159 10.58 7.24 -1.37
CA GLY A 159 10.17 6.75 -2.67
C GLY A 159 8.70 6.34 -2.63
N GLY A 160 8.31 5.51 -3.59
CA GLY A 160 6.97 4.96 -3.65
C GLY A 160 6.30 5.15 -4.99
N VAL A 161 4.96 5.11 -5.02
CA VAL A 161 4.14 5.22 -6.23
C VAL A 161 3.21 6.41 -6.09
N PRO A 162 3.49 7.54 -6.75
CA PRO A 162 2.67 8.75 -6.64
C PRO A 162 1.23 8.54 -7.09
N ARG A 163 1.04 7.70 -8.10
CA ARG A 163 -0.30 7.40 -8.64
C ARG A 163 -0.36 5.96 -9.12
N THR A 164 -1.30 5.22 -8.57
CA THR A 164 -1.68 3.89 -9.04
C THR A 164 -2.99 4.00 -9.80
N ASP A 165 -3.04 3.48 -11.02
CA ASP A 165 -4.27 3.30 -11.81
C ASP A 165 -4.05 2.04 -12.67
N ARG A 166 -4.48 0.88 -12.15
CA ARG A 166 -4.32 -0.40 -12.82
C ARG A 166 -5.64 -1.16 -12.85
N THR A 167 -5.85 -1.87 -13.95
CA THR A 167 -7.00 -2.76 -14.10
C THR A 167 -6.53 -4.20 -14.04
N GLU A 168 -7.05 -4.94 -13.09
CA GLU A 168 -6.82 -6.37 -12.92
C GLU A 168 -8.02 -7.12 -13.50
N ARG A 169 -7.76 -8.06 -14.39
CA ARG A 169 -8.80 -8.91 -15.01
C ARG A 169 -8.55 -10.36 -14.66
N GLN A 170 -9.51 -10.97 -13.99
CA GLN A 170 -9.51 -12.38 -13.67
C GLN A 170 -10.63 -13.06 -14.45
N VAL A 171 -10.31 -14.19 -15.10
CA VAL A 171 -11.27 -15.03 -15.82
C VAL A 171 -11.21 -16.42 -15.24
N ASN A 172 -12.35 -16.89 -14.77
CA ASN A 172 -12.52 -18.24 -14.21
C ASN A 172 -13.47 -19.04 -15.10
N PRO A 173 -12.98 -19.84 -16.04
CA PRO A 173 -13.84 -20.53 -17.02
C PRO A 173 -14.91 -21.41 -16.41
N LEU A 174 -14.65 -22.01 -15.26
CA LEU A 174 -15.57 -22.88 -14.52
C LEU A 174 -16.38 -22.13 -13.45
N GLY A 175 -16.23 -20.81 -13.35
CA GLY A 175 -16.96 -19.97 -12.37
C GLY A 175 -16.83 -20.48 -10.94
N PRO A 176 -17.98 -20.64 -10.21
CA PRO A 176 -17.99 -21.11 -8.80
C PRO A 176 -17.41 -22.51 -8.60
N LEU A 177 -17.48 -23.36 -9.65
CA LEU A 177 -17.03 -24.76 -9.56
C LEU A 177 -15.51 -24.90 -9.53
N GLN A 178 -14.77 -23.88 -9.96
CA GLN A 178 -13.30 -23.90 -9.93
C GLN A 178 -12.74 -24.04 -8.52
N ARG A 179 -13.34 -23.36 -7.54
CA ARG A 179 -12.95 -23.48 -6.12
C ARG A 179 -13.34 -24.82 -5.49
N ALA A 180 -14.40 -25.46 -5.96
CA ALA A 180 -14.79 -26.77 -5.47
C ALA A 180 -13.80 -27.87 -5.90
N GLY A 181 -13.19 -27.72 -7.10
CA GLY A 181 -12.16 -28.65 -7.60
C GLY A 181 -10.84 -28.55 -6.84
N GLU A 182 -10.42 -27.35 -6.44
CA GLU A 182 -9.18 -27.13 -5.67
C GLU A 182 -9.27 -27.72 -4.26
N GLY A 183 -10.48 -27.66 -3.62
CA GLY A 183 -10.72 -28.29 -2.31
C GLY A 183 -10.75 -29.83 -2.37
N ALA A 184 -11.22 -30.43 -3.46
CA ALA A 184 -11.27 -31.87 -3.61
C ALA A 184 -9.91 -32.50 -3.98
N GLY A 185 -9.06 -31.77 -4.70
CA GLY A 185 -7.69 -32.23 -5.06
C GLY A 185 -6.75 -32.32 -3.84
N GLY A 186 -6.94 -31.48 -2.82
CA GLY A 186 -6.13 -31.51 -1.58
C GLY A 186 -6.40 -32.71 -0.66
N LEU A 187 -7.51 -33.43 -0.85
CA LEU A 187 -7.87 -34.62 -0.05
C LEU A 187 -7.34 -35.94 -0.62
N LEU A 188 -6.86 -35.95 -1.88
CA LEU A 188 -6.38 -37.14 -2.56
C LEU A 188 -4.84 -37.31 -2.51
N VAL A 189 -4.13 -36.35 -1.92
CA VAL A 189 -2.66 -36.42 -1.73
C VAL A 189 -2.36 -36.38 -0.22
N ARG A 190 -2.67 -37.51 0.42
CA ARG A 190 -2.20 -37.78 1.78
C ARG A 190 -1.87 -39.26 1.93
#